data_5dcef4b8ae3d7756b2624a9e745e35ba
#
_entry.id   5dcef4b8ae3d7756b2624a9e745e35ba
#
_cell.length_a   1.000
_cell.length_b   1.000
_cell.length_c   1.000
_cell.angle_alpha   90.00
_cell.angle_beta   90.00
_cell.angle_gamma   90.00
#
_symmetry.space_group_name_H-M   'P 1'
#
loop_
_entity.id
_entity.type
_entity.pdbx_description
1 polymer ?
#
loop_
_entity_poly.entity_id
_entity_poly.type
_entity_poly.pdbx_seq_one_letter_code
_entity_poly.pdbx_strand_id
1 'polypeptide(L)'
;MHDEITLMLDTTGAGLHKRGYRAVGVVAPLRETLAAAMVLLSRYRGKDPFCDPFCGSGTIAIEAALIAKNRAPGLDRSFSAQKWGFVPASAWMEAADEAMDKEFDGDYDIWGGDIDPKAVSIARSNAEKAGVEDLVRFEVDRKSVV
;
A
#
# COMPACT_ATOMS: atom_id res chain seq x y z
N MET A 1 -14.46 44.62 -3.13
CA MET A 1 -13.53 43.49 -2.88
C MET A 1 -14.36 42.47 -2.14
N HIS A 2 -14.55 41.26 -2.66
CA HIS A 2 -15.26 40.22 -1.96
C HIS A 2 -14.20 39.30 -1.35
N ASP A 3 -14.17 39.21 -0.03
CA ASP A 3 -13.24 38.34 0.67
C ASP A 3 -13.87 36.94 0.75
N GLU A 4 -13.22 35.94 0.18
CA GLU A 4 -13.64 34.54 0.24
C GLU A 4 -12.78 33.81 1.27
N ILE A 5 -13.45 33.18 2.25
CA ILE A 5 -12.78 32.39 3.30
C ILE A 5 -13.14 30.91 3.10
N THR A 6 -12.13 30.05 2.93
CA THR A 6 -12.30 28.61 2.83
C THR A 6 -11.82 27.94 4.13
N LEU A 7 -12.71 27.20 4.77
CA LEU A 7 -12.41 26.36 5.94
C LEU A 7 -12.25 24.91 5.51
N MET A 8 -11.12 24.28 5.86
CA MET A 8 -10.83 22.87 5.58
C MET A 8 -10.58 22.12 6.88
N LEU A 9 -11.14 20.91 6.99
CA LEU A 9 -10.87 19.99 8.09
C LEU A 9 -10.04 18.82 7.59
N ASP A 10 -8.86 18.57 8.20
CA ASP A 10 -8.07 17.37 7.92
C ASP A 10 -8.61 16.19 8.74
N THR A 11 -9.28 15.28 8.06
CA THR A 11 -9.86 14.06 8.64
C THR A 11 -8.85 12.94 8.81
N THR A 12 -7.69 13.02 8.13
CA THR A 12 -6.75 11.90 8.01
C THR A 12 -5.81 11.75 9.19
N GLY A 13 -5.27 12.85 9.72
CA GLY A 13 -4.24 12.85 10.75
C GLY A 13 -2.87 12.47 10.22
N ALA A 14 -2.39 11.25 10.53
CA ALA A 14 -1.12 10.79 9.98
C ALA A 14 -1.18 10.73 8.44
N GLY A 15 -0.09 11.14 7.75
CA GLY A 15 -0.05 11.20 6.28
C GLY A 15 -0.49 9.88 5.62
N LEU A 16 -1.22 9.96 4.51
CA LEU A 16 -1.82 8.80 3.82
C LEU A 16 -0.80 7.78 3.30
N HIS A 17 0.47 8.16 3.15
CA HIS A 17 1.55 7.23 2.82
C HIS A 17 1.85 6.23 3.94
N LYS A 18 1.48 6.52 5.18
CA LYS A 18 1.64 5.60 6.30
C LYS A 18 0.52 4.56 6.29
N ARG A 19 0.70 3.49 5.52
CA ARG A 19 -0.25 2.37 5.39
C ARG A 19 -0.28 1.45 6.61
N GLY A 20 0.82 1.40 7.37
CA GLY A 20 0.95 0.54 8.54
C GLY A 20 1.92 -0.64 8.35
N TYR A 21 2.15 -1.10 7.13
CA TYR A 21 2.94 -2.31 6.88
C TYR A 21 4.45 -2.11 6.91
N ARG A 22 4.96 -0.89 6.77
CA ARG A 22 6.40 -0.65 6.67
C ARG A 22 7.14 -0.91 7.98
N ALA A 23 8.19 -1.70 7.94
CA ALA A 23 9.13 -1.85 9.05
C ALA A 23 9.94 -0.57 9.29
N VAL A 24 10.22 -0.26 10.55
CA VAL A 24 11.09 0.86 10.94
C VAL A 24 12.54 0.50 10.55
N GLY A 25 13.27 1.40 9.87
CA GLY A 25 14.70 1.26 9.66
C GLY A 25 15.18 1.11 8.21
N VAL A 26 14.34 1.34 7.21
CA VAL A 26 14.77 1.38 5.80
C VAL A 26 15.22 2.80 5.44
N VAL A 27 16.43 2.94 4.89
CA VAL A 27 16.98 4.23 4.46
C VAL A 27 16.20 4.73 3.24
N ALA A 28 15.57 5.91 3.38
CA ALA A 28 14.90 6.67 2.30
C ALA A 28 14.01 5.86 1.33
N PRO A 29 13.01 5.10 1.82
CA PRO A 29 12.16 4.32 0.93
C PRO A 29 11.20 5.21 0.13
N LEU A 30 10.79 4.72 -1.05
CA LEU A 30 9.71 5.33 -1.82
C LEU A 30 8.44 5.43 -0.96
N ARG A 31 7.73 6.56 -1.01
CA ARG A 31 6.45 6.71 -0.29
C ARG A 31 5.39 5.83 -0.93
N GLU A 32 4.58 5.17 -0.12
CA GLU A 32 3.53 4.25 -0.55
C GLU A 32 2.52 4.92 -1.50
N THR A 33 2.14 6.16 -1.21
CA THR A 33 1.24 6.93 -2.10
C THR A 33 1.84 7.21 -3.47
N LEU A 34 3.17 7.40 -3.55
CA LEU A 34 3.86 7.59 -4.83
C LEU A 34 3.96 6.26 -5.59
N ALA A 35 4.29 5.17 -4.89
CA ALA A 35 4.29 3.83 -5.48
C ALA A 35 2.91 3.46 -6.04
N ALA A 36 1.84 3.67 -5.26
CA ALA A 36 0.47 3.45 -5.71
C ALA A 36 0.13 4.29 -6.96
N ALA A 37 0.54 5.56 -6.98
CA ALA A 37 0.32 6.42 -8.13
C ALA A 37 1.04 5.90 -9.40
N MET A 38 2.28 5.41 -9.26
CA MET A 38 3.03 4.81 -10.37
C MET A 38 2.33 3.56 -10.92
N VAL A 39 1.87 2.67 -10.03
CA VAL A 39 1.10 1.47 -10.41
C VAL A 39 -0.20 1.85 -11.12
N LEU A 40 -0.95 2.82 -10.61
CA LEU A 40 -2.19 3.30 -11.24
C LEU A 40 -1.94 3.93 -12.61
N LEU A 41 -0.87 4.71 -12.77
CA LEU A 41 -0.47 5.32 -14.04
C LEU A 41 -0.05 4.28 -15.08
N SER A 42 0.55 3.14 -14.66
CA SER A 42 0.83 2.01 -15.54
C SER A 42 -0.42 1.28 -16.03
N ARG A 43 -1.59 1.62 -15.47
CA ARG A 43 -2.88 0.97 -15.73
C ARG A 43 -2.95 -0.50 -15.28
N TYR A 44 -2.03 -0.93 -14.43
CA TYR A 44 -2.07 -2.27 -13.86
C TYR A 44 -3.38 -2.51 -13.08
N ARG A 45 -3.96 -3.71 -13.25
CA ARG A 45 -5.23 -4.12 -12.64
C ARG A 45 -5.22 -5.60 -12.22
N GLY A 46 -4.04 -6.20 -12.06
CA GLY A 46 -3.90 -7.60 -11.66
C GLY A 46 -4.14 -8.63 -12.78
N LYS A 47 -4.35 -8.22 -14.03
CA LYS A 47 -4.59 -9.13 -15.15
C LYS A 47 -3.31 -9.56 -15.87
N ASP A 48 -2.30 -8.72 -15.82
CA ASP A 48 -1.02 -8.92 -16.50
C ASP A 48 0.07 -9.21 -15.45
N PRO A 49 1.17 -9.90 -15.80
CA PRO A 49 2.32 -10.03 -14.93
C PRO A 49 2.89 -8.66 -14.54
N PHE A 50 3.29 -8.52 -13.28
CA PHE A 50 3.93 -7.31 -12.75
C PHE A 50 5.32 -7.63 -12.22
N CYS A 51 6.31 -6.85 -12.64
CA CYS A 51 7.71 -7.08 -12.27
C CYS A 51 8.35 -5.78 -11.75
N ASP A 52 8.99 -5.87 -10.58
CA ASP A 52 9.87 -4.83 -10.01
C ASP A 52 11.26 -5.42 -9.76
N PRO A 53 12.21 -5.30 -10.72
CA PRO A 53 13.53 -5.93 -10.63
C PRO A 53 14.48 -5.24 -9.63
N PHE A 54 14.10 -4.11 -9.05
CA PHE A 54 14.87 -3.36 -8.07
C PHE A 54 14.00 -3.01 -6.86
N CYS A 55 13.32 -4.02 -6.30
CA CYS A 55 12.21 -3.84 -5.39
C CYS A 55 12.57 -3.18 -4.04
N GLY A 56 13.83 -3.22 -3.63
CA GLY A 56 14.25 -2.71 -2.33
C GLY A 56 13.40 -3.30 -1.21
N SER A 57 12.67 -2.48 -0.47
CA SER A 57 11.74 -2.90 0.59
C SER A 57 10.38 -3.40 0.08
N GLY A 58 10.20 -3.58 -1.23
CA GLY A 58 9.01 -4.16 -1.85
C GLY A 58 7.85 -3.19 -2.06
N THR A 59 8.03 -1.88 -1.86
CA THR A 59 6.92 -0.92 -1.81
C THR A 59 6.07 -0.93 -3.07
N ILE A 60 6.67 -0.93 -4.28
CA ILE A 60 5.92 -0.89 -5.55
C ILE A 60 5.15 -2.20 -5.76
N ALA A 61 5.80 -3.36 -5.54
CA ALA A 61 5.17 -4.66 -5.70
C ALA A 61 4.02 -4.89 -4.69
N ILE A 62 4.19 -4.43 -3.43
CA ILE A 62 3.14 -4.48 -2.42
C ILE A 62 1.94 -3.60 -2.81
N GLU A 63 2.18 -2.35 -3.23
CA GLU A 63 1.08 -1.48 -3.68
C GLU A 63 0.40 -2.04 -4.95
N ALA A 64 1.14 -2.73 -5.83
CA ALA A 64 0.54 -3.44 -6.97
C ALA A 64 -0.40 -4.56 -6.51
N ALA A 65 0.00 -5.35 -5.51
CA ALA A 65 -0.84 -6.40 -4.94
C ALA A 65 -2.09 -5.84 -4.25
N LEU A 66 -1.96 -4.77 -3.46
CA LEU A 66 -3.09 -4.10 -2.82
C LEU A 66 -4.09 -3.56 -3.85
N ILE A 67 -3.60 -2.99 -4.96
CA ILE A 67 -4.44 -2.49 -6.06
C ILE A 67 -5.11 -3.65 -6.82
N ALA A 68 -4.37 -4.73 -7.11
CA ALA A 68 -4.91 -5.90 -7.79
C ALA A 68 -6.03 -6.57 -6.98
N LYS A 69 -5.83 -6.72 -5.67
CA LYS A 69 -6.80 -7.25 -4.71
C LYS A 69 -7.95 -6.28 -4.43
N ASN A 70 -7.89 -5.04 -4.85
CA ASN A 70 -8.82 -3.95 -4.47
C ASN A 70 -8.89 -3.71 -2.95
N ARG A 71 -7.78 -3.93 -2.24
CA ARG A 71 -7.70 -3.68 -0.81
C ARG A 71 -7.63 -2.19 -0.52
N ALA A 72 -8.55 -1.71 0.31
CA ALA A 72 -8.58 -0.31 0.68
C ALA A 72 -7.36 0.06 1.55
N PRO A 73 -6.58 1.09 1.18
CA PRO A 73 -5.34 1.44 1.87
C PRO A 73 -5.55 2.07 3.25
N GLY A 74 -6.79 2.22 3.67
CA GLY A 74 -7.18 2.76 4.97
C GLY A 74 -7.47 1.72 6.04
N LEU A 75 -7.53 0.43 5.71
CA LEU A 75 -7.96 -0.63 6.63
C LEU A 75 -7.01 -0.80 7.83
N ASP A 76 -5.71 -0.70 7.61
CA ASP A 76 -4.69 -0.97 8.63
C ASP A 76 -4.16 0.31 9.31
N ARG A 77 -4.94 1.40 9.26
CA ARG A 77 -4.58 2.68 9.87
C ARG A 77 -5.75 3.32 10.62
N SER A 78 -5.44 4.24 11.54
CA SER A 78 -6.43 5.10 12.18
C SER A 78 -6.50 6.47 11.51
N PHE A 79 -7.67 7.09 11.59
CA PHE A 79 -7.95 8.44 11.11
C PHE A 79 -8.23 9.38 12.27
N SER A 80 -7.82 10.65 12.17
CA SER A 80 -8.11 11.64 13.22
C SER A 80 -9.61 11.81 13.44
N ALA A 81 -10.41 11.72 12.39
CA ALA A 81 -11.86 11.84 12.46
C ALA A 81 -12.57 10.75 13.29
N GLN A 82 -11.92 9.59 13.51
CA GLN A 82 -12.44 8.56 14.40
C GLN A 82 -12.59 9.02 15.86
N LYS A 83 -11.82 10.05 16.25
CA LYS A 83 -11.86 10.63 17.59
C LYS A 83 -12.91 11.74 17.73
N TRP A 84 -13.58 12.09 16.63
CA TRP A 84 -14.58 13.15 16.65
C TRP A 84 -15.92 12.59 17.08
N GLY A 85 -16.48 13.12 18.16
CA GLY A 85 -17.68 12.57 18.81
C GLY A 85 -18.98 12.66 18.01
N PHE A 86 -18.97 13.34 16.84
CA PHE A 86 -20.13 13.43 15.96
C PHE A 86 -20.19 12.36 14.86
N VAL A 87 -19.14 11.53 14.71
CA VAL A 87 -19.14 10.38 13.81
C VAL A 87 -19.25 9.11 14.67
N PRO A 88 -20.34 8.34 14.56
CA PRO A 88 -20.50 7.10 15.32
C PRO A 88 -19.40 6.10 15.02
N ALA A 89 -18.96 5.34 16.03
CA ALA A 89 -17.98 4.28 15.84
C ALA A 89 -18.50 3.18 14.88
N SER A 90 -19.80 2.91 14.87
CA SER A 90 -20.43 1.96 13.94
C SER A 90 -20.22 2.33 12.47
N ALA A 91 -20.25 3.62 12.12
CA ALA A 91 -20.04 4.06 10.75
C ALA A 91 -18.61 3.72 10.23
N TRP A 92 -17.61 3.74 11.12
CA TRP A 92 -16.24 3.33 10.78
C TRP A 92 -16.13 1.82 10.59
N MET A 93 -16.82 1.03 11.43
CA MET A 93 -16.87 -0.42 11.31
C MET A 93 -17.58 -0.84 10.03
N GLU A 94 -18.76 -0.29 9.76
CA GLU A 94 -19.51 -0.54 8.53
C GLU A 94 -18.71 -0.19 7.26
N ALA A 95 -17.99 0.93 7.27
CA ALA A 95 -17.13 1.31 6.14
C ALA A 95 -15.93 0.36 5.97
N ALA A 96 -15.37 -0.17 7.06
CA ALA A 96 -14.29 -1.16 6.99
C ALA A 96 -14.80 -2.51 6.47
N ASP A 97 -15.95 -2.97 6.96
CA ASP A 97 -16.59 -4.21 6.51
C ASP A 97 -16.94 -4.11 5.00
N GLU A 98 -17.56 -3.00 4.58
CA GLU A 98 -17.85 -2.75 3.15
C GLU A 98 -16.58 -2.74 2.29
N ALA A 99 -15.48 -2.21 2.81
CA ALA A 99 -14.22 -2.18 2.08
C ALA A 99 -13.61 -3.58 1.95
N MET A 100 -13.70 -4.42 2.99
CA MET A 100 -13.26 -5.81 2.95
C MET A 100 -14.10 -6.66 2.02
N ASP A 101 -15.42 -6.47 2.02
CA ASP A 101 -16.34 -7.18 1.12
C ASP A 101 -16.10 -6.88 -0.37
N LYS A 102 -15.42 -5.76 -0.67
CA LYS A 102 -15.05 -5.38 -2.04
C LYS A 102 -13.68 -5.88 -2.48
N GLU A 103 -12.95 -6.59 -1.62
CA GLU A 103 -11.70 -7.22 -2.02
C GLU A 103 -11.95 -8.32 -3.07
N PHE A 104 -11.05 -8.43 -4.02
CA PHE A 104 -11.11 -9.47 -5.04
C PHE A 104 -10.29 -10.69 -4.60
N ASP A 105 -10.87 -11.87 -4.79
CA ASP A 105 -10.14 -13.12 -4.74
C ASP A 105 -9.54 -13.41 -6.12
N GLY A 106 -8.23 -13.69 -6.15
CA GLY A 106 -7.55 -14.01 -7.40
C GLY A 106 -6.08 -14.32 -7.19
N ASP A 107 -5.54 -15.06 -8.14
CA ASP A 107 -4.09 -15.30 -8.25
C ASP A 107 -3.49 -14.20 -9.12
N TYR A 108 -2.45 -13.56 -8.61
CA TYR A 108 -1.76 -12.48 -9.30
C TYR A 108 -0.29 -12.86 -9.53
N ASP A 109 0.22 -12.64 -10.73
CA ASP A 109 1.63 -12.85 -11.05
C ASP A 109 2.41 -11.55 -10.77
N ILE A 110 2.79 -11.37 -9.51
CA ILE A 110 3.56 -10.20 -9.07
C ILE A 110 4.91 -10.68 -8.54
N TRP A 111 5.98 -10.13 -9.12
CA TRP A 111 7.35 -10.47 -8.74
C TRP A 111 8.15 -9.23 -8.37
N GLY A 112 8.94 -9.33 -7.31
CA GLY A 112 9.92 -8.35 -6.88
C GLY A 112 11.30 -8.96 -6.70
N GLY A 113 12.31 -8.39 -7.35
CA GLY A 113 13.69 -8.79 -7.23
C GLY A 113 14.58 -7.72 -6.64
N ASP A 114 15.61 -8.13 -5.90
CA ASP A 114 16.71 -7.24 -5.48
C ASP A 114 17.99 -8.04 -5.33
N ILE A 115 19.13 -7.41 -5.56
CA ILE A 115 20.45 -8.04 -5.37
C ILE A 115 20.78 -8.21 -3.88
N ASP A 116 20.26 -7.37 -3.01
CA ASP A 116 20.50 -7.40 -1.57
C ASP A 116 19.52 -8.37 -0.86
N PRO A 117 20.01 -9.49 -0.30
CA PRO A 117 19.16 -10.41 0.47
C PRO A 117 18.45 -9.77 1.65
N LYS A 118 19.04 -8.71 2.23
CA LYS A 118 18.41 -7.98 3.34
C LYS A 118 17.21 -7.18 2.86
N ALA A 119 17.31 -6.53 1.70
CA ALA A 119 16.20 -5.84 1.08
C ALA A 119 15.03 -6.80 0.80
N VAL A 120 15.31 -7.97 0.22
CA VAL A 120 14.31 -9.02 -0.03
C VAL A 120 13.67 -9.52 1.27
N SER A 121 14.44 -9.73 2.33
CA SER A 121 13.90 -10.12 3.63
C SER A 121 12.95 -9.07 4.20
N ILE A 122 13.30 -7.79 4.08
CA ILE A 122 12.45 -6.67 4.50
C ILE A 122 11.18 -6.61 3.64
N ALA A 123 11.31 -6.81 2.32
CA ALA A 123 10.17 -6.82 1.40
C ALA A 123 9.14 -7.91 1.77
N ARG A 124 9.61 -9.12 2.07
CA ARG A 124 8.75 -10.21 2.54
C ARG A 124 8.05 -9.88 3.85
N SER A 125 8.77 -9.34 4.84
CA SER A 125 8.17 -8.91 6.12
C SER A 125 7.16 -7.78 5.95
N ASN A 126 7.38 -6.87 5.00
CA ASN A 126 6.43 -5.80 4.67
C ASN A 126 5.18 -6.36 3.98
N ALA A 127 5.33 -7.33 3.06
CA ALA A 127 4.21 -8.00 2.40
C ALA A 127 3.33 -8.77 3.39
N GLU A 128 3.95 -9.50 4.34
CA GLU A 128 3.25 -10.16 5.44
C GLU A 128 2.41 -9.17 6.24
N LYS A 129 2.99 -8.04 6.66
CA LYS A 129 2.27 -7.00 7.40
C LYS A 129 1.17 -6.32 6.58
N ALA A 130 1.31 -6.28 5.26
CA ALA A 130 0.29 -5.75 4.34
C ALA A 130 -0.80 -6.80 4.04
N GLY A 131 -0.65 -8.06 4.47
CA GLY A 131 -1.56 -9.17 4.17
C GLY A 131 -1.62 -9.53 2.70
N VAL A 132 -0.45 -9.48 2.03
CA VAL A 132 -0.30 -9.78 0.59
C VAL A 132 0.92 -10.69 0.31
N GLU A 133 1.43 -11.38 1.32
CA GLU A 133 2.60 -12.27 1.20
C GLU A 133 2.39 -13.40 0.19
N ASP A 134 1.18 -13.90 0.07
CA ASP A 134 0.80 -14.97 -0.85
C ASP A 134 0.59 -14.46 -2.29
N LEU A 135 0.50 -13.14 -2.48
CA LEU A 135 0.23 -12.51 -3.78
C LEU A 135 1.49 -11.98 -4.45
N VAL A 136 2.61 -11.89 -3.73
CA VAL A 136 3.86 -11.32 -4.24
C VAL A 136 5.02 -12.27 -3.99
N ARG A 137 5.72 -12.66 -5.07
CA ARG A 137 6.95 -13.45 -4.96
C ARG A 137 8.16 -12.52 -4.89
N PHE A 138 8.90 -12.56 -3.77
CA PHE A 138 10.15 -11.82 -3.61
C PHE A 138 11.36 -12.75 -3.68
N GLU A 139 12.35 -12.41 -4.53
CA GLU A 139 13.54 -13.23 -4.77
C GLU A 139 14.82 -12.39 -4.77
N VAL A 140 15.91 -13.02 -4.33
CA VAL A 140 17.25 -12.42 -4.50
C VAL A 140 17.68 -12.67 -5.94
N ASP A 141 17.71 -11.63 -6.75
CA ASP A 141 18.11 -11.71 -8.14
C ASP A 141 19.50 -11.15 -8.37
N ARG A 142 20.46 -12.03 -8.62
CA ARG A 142 21.84 -11.68 -8.94
C ARG A 142 22.08 -11.45 -10.44
N LYS A 143 21.07 -11.70 -11.29
CA LYS A 143 21.20 -11.67 -12.75
C LYS A 143 20.71 -10.36 -13.36
N SER A 144 19.94 -9.56 -12.62
CA SER A 144 19.41 -8.27 -13.09
C SER A 144 20.45 -7.14 -13.10
N VAL A 145 21.72 -7.44 -12.86
CA VAL A 145 22.83 -6.48 -12.82
C VAL A 145 23.80 -6.77 -13.98
N VAL A 146 23.30 -6.72 -15.22
CA VAL A 146 24.17 -6.67 -16.41
C VAL A 146 23.64 -5.58 -17.34
#